data_8142cce5242bb4a931a646bc1fec9d5a
#
_entry.id   8142cce5242bb4a931a646bc1fec9d5a
#
_cell.length_a   1.000
_cell.length_b   1.000
_cell.length_c   1.000
_cell.angle_alpha   90.00
_cell.angle_beta   90.00
_cell.angle_gamma   90.00
#
_symmetry.space_group_name_H-M   'P 1'
#
loop_
_entity.id
_entity.type
_entity.pdbx_description
1 polymer ?
#
loop_
_entity_poly.entity_id
_entity_poly.type
_entity_poly.pdbx_seq_one_letter_code
_entity_poly.pdbx_strand_id
1 'polypeptide(L)'
;VGSEMCIRDSSIPSTHYEDICLESDSLAVIAMPAFGGAAPQLALDRLSRIHGNGALCVIAAVYGNRAYEDTLVLLEDYAQTAGFQVIAAVSAVAEHSIIHQYAAGRPNSADCQELAVFGRQILQKAISGNLSVPEIPGNRPSKHSETGMVPNVKHSCTSCGLCAQKCPAGAIPPDNCKTTDKTKCISCMRCVSLCPVHAREVNPVMTAVAAKILKKSCTQEKANELFL
;
A
#
# COMPACT_ATOMS: atom_id res chain seq x y z
N VAL A 1 26.13 -0.84 16.15
CA VAL A 1 25.40 -1.86 15.42
C VAL A 1 24.77 -1.14 14.23
N GLY A 2 25.39 -1.26 13.03
CA GLY A 2 24.89 -0.65 11.82
C GLY A 2 23.67 -1.42 11.34
N SER A 3 22.49 -0.81 11.44
CA SER A 3 21.30 -1.32 10.74
C SER A 3 21.39 -0.87 9.30
N GLU A 4 21.73 -1.78 8.41
CA GLU A 4 21.45 -1.56 6.98
C GLU A 4 19.94 -1.60 6.80
N MET A 5 19.31 -0.42 6.67
CA MET A 5 17.91 -0.36 6.22
C MET A 5 17.88 -0.68 4.72
N CYS A 6 17.71 -1.93 4.39
CA CYS A 6 17.38 -2.32 3.02
C CYS A 6 15.93 -1.97 2.73
N ILE A 7 15.67 -0.76 2.23
CA ILE A 7 14.38 -0.42 1.64
C ILE A 7 14.31 -1.07 0.26
N ARG A 8 13.65 -2.23 0.17
CA ARG A 8 13.33 -2.84 -1.12
C ARG A 8 11.98 -2.33 -1.59
N ASP A 9 11.98 -1.40 -2.55
CA ASP A 9 10.76 -1.02 -3.26
C ASP A 9 10.37 -2.15 -4.22
N SER A 10 9.55 -3.07 -3.73
CA SER A 10 9.04 -4.21 -4.49
C SER A 10 7.88 -3.85 -5.43
N SER A 11 7.67 -2.57 -5.74
CA SER A 11 6.68 -2.13 -6.72
C SER A 11 7.13 -2.34 -8.18
N ILE A 12 8.36 -2.81 -8.41
CA ILE A 12 8.93 -3.00 -9.75
C ILE A 12 8.59 -4.41 -10.27
N PRO A 13 8.00 -4.54 -11.48
CA PRO A 13 7.60 -5.85 -12.03
C PRO A 13 8.72 -6.86 -12.20
N SER A 14 9.98 -6.41 -12.32
CA SER A 14 11.16 -7.26 -12.53
C SER A 14 11.80 -7.82 -11.26
N THR A 15 11.20 -7.58 -10.08
CA THR A 15 11.72 -8.12 -8.82
C THR A 15 11.41 -9.61 -8.72
N HIS A 16 12.41 -10.42 -8.46
CA HIS A 16 12.27 -11.85 -8.14
C HIS A 16 12.00 -11.99 -6.64
N TYR A 17 10.74 -12.13 -6.27
CA TYR A 17 10.31 -12.17 -4.86
C TYR A 17 10.69 -13.48 -4.17
N GLU A 18 10.71 -14.57 -4.90
CA GLU A 18 11.13 -15.90 -4.47
C GLU A 18 12.58 -15.98 -4.00
N ASP A 19 13.42 -15.04 -4.45
CA ASP A 19 14.82 -14.94 -4.03
C ASP A 19 14.99 -14.13 -2.73
N ILE A 20 13.89 -13.56 -2.20
CA ILE A 20 13.92 -12.79 -0.96
C ILE A 20 13.70 -13.72 0.22
N CYS A 21 14.78 -13.95 0.95
CA CYS A 21 14.82 -14.80 2.13
C CYS A 21 15.35 -13.96 3.29
N LEU A 22 14.64 -13.88 4.38
CA LEU A 22 15.05 -13.09 5.54
C LEU A 22 15.77 -13.97 6.56
N GLU A 23 16.72 -13.36 7.28
CA GLU A 23 17.32 -13.99 8.45
C GLU A 23 16.33 -13.94 9.62
N SER A 24 16.32 -14.96 10.47
CA SER A 24 15.37 -15.09 11.59
C SER A 24 15.50 -14.00 12.67
N ASP A 25 16.64 -13.32 12.72
CA ASP A 25 16.91 -12.19 13.63
C ASP A 25 16.56 -10.83 13.02
N SER A 26 16.00 -10.82 11.82
CA SER A 26 15.57 -9.59 11.12
C SER A 26 14.22 -9.07 11.63
N LEU A 27 14.03 -7.76 11.54
CA LEU A 27 12.73 -7.11 11.71
C LEU A 27 12.29 -6.49 10.37
N ALA A 28 11.25 -7.04 9.77
CA ALA A 28 10.67 -6.54 8.52
C ALA A 28 9.52 -5.56 8.77
N VAL A 29 9.34 -4.59 7.87
CA VAL A 29 8.14 -3.76 7.79
C VAL A 29 7.45 -4.05 6.45
N ILE A 30 6.22 -4.58 6.53
CA ILE A 30 5.41 -4.95 5.38
C ILE A 30 4.26 -3.94 5.27
N ALA A 31 4.40 -2.98 4.35
CA ALA A 31 3.41 -1.92 4.18
C ALA A 31 2.68 -2.04 2.83
N MET A 32 1.35 -1.96 2.86
CA MET A 32 0.52 -1.99 1.65
C MET A 32 -0.58 -0.92 1.70
N PRO A 33 -1.01 -0.41 0.54
CA PRO A 33 -2.14 0.49 0.48
C PRO A 33 -3.46 -0.27 0.69
N ALA A 34 -4.44 0.41 1.28
CA ALA A 34 -5.83 -0.06 1.33
C ALA A 34 -6.61 0.45 0.11
N PHE A 35 -6.80 -0.39 -0.88
CA PHE A 35 -7.61 -0.09 -2.07
C PHE A 35 -8.98 -0.73 -1.93
N GLY A 36 -10.03 0.10 -1.76
CA GLY A 36 -11.38 -0.40 -1.49
C GLY A 36 -11.54 -1.08 -0.12
N GLY A 37 -10.61 -0.86 0.82
CA GLY A 37 -10.63 -1.46 2.17
C GLY A 37 -9.88 -2.79 2.30
N ALA A 38 -9.13 -3.17 1.26
CA ALA A 38 -8.30 -4.38 1.25
C ALA A 38 -6.93 -4.11 0.60
N ALA A 39 -5.92 -4.89 0.94
CA ALA A 39 -4.65 -4.86 0.25
C ALA A 39 -4.81 -5.34 -1.20
N PRO A 40 -4.09 -4.75 -2.19
CA PRO A 40 -4.17 -5.21 -3.57
C PRO A 40 -3.69 -6.66 -3.71
N GLN A 41 -4.46 -7.51 -4.39
CA GLN A 41 -4.11 -8.93 -4.58
C GLN A 41 -2.70 -9.10 -5.16
N LEU A 42 -2.33 -8.27 -6.14
CA LEU A 42 -0.99 -8.28 -6.71
C LEU A 42 0.12 -8.13 -5.65
N ALA A 43 -0.10 -7.31 -4.62
CA ALA A 43 0.89 -7.12 -3.56
C ALA A 43 0.90 -8.31 -2.59
N LEU A 44 -0.26 -8.88 -2.29
CA LEU A 44 -0.38 -10.09 -1.49
C LEU A 44 0.27 -11.31 -2.18
N ASP A 45 0.07 -11.48 -3.49
CA ASP A 45 0.70 -12.54 -4.28
C ASP A 45 2.23 -12.41 -4.29
N ARG A 46 2.75 -11.18 -4.23
CA ARG A 46 4.19 -10.93 -4.12
C ARG A 46 4.70 -11.27 -2.73
N LEU A 47 3.97 -10.90 -1.69
CA LEU A 47 4.32 -11.23 -0.31
C LEU A 47 4.38 -12.75 -0.10
N SER A 48 3.45 -13.51 -0.69
CA SER A 48 3.42 -14.97 -0.56
C SER A 48 4.62 -15.70 -1.18
N ARG A 49 5.45 -15.00 -1.98
CA ARG A 49 6.70 -15.55 -2.56
C ARG A 49 7.94 -15.23 -1.74
N ILE A 50 7.81 -14.41 -0.71
CA ILE A 50 8.92 -14.05 0.18
C ILE A 50 9.02 -15.10 1.28
N HIS A 51 10.25 -15.43 1.69
CA HIS A 51 10.51 -16.38 2.77
C HIS A 51 10.88 -15.65 4.05
N GLY A 52 9.94 -15.59 4.99
CA GLY A 52 10.10 -14.88 6.27
C GLY A 52 11.00 -15.60 7.27
N ASN A 53 11.11 -16.95 7.23
CA ASN A 53 11.97 -17.79 8.06
C ASN A 53 11.91 -17.49 9.58
N GLY A 54 10.75 -17.13 10.08
CA GLY A 54 10.57 -16.77 11.49
C GLY A 54 10.99 -15.33 11.83
N ALA A 55 11.42 -14.52 10.85
CA ALA A 55 11.72 -13.11 11.08
C ALA A 55 10.51 -12.36 11.66
N LEU A 56 10.80 -11.45 12.58
CA LEU A 56 9.75 -10.57 13.13
C LEU A 56 9.25 -9.62 12.06
N CYS A 57 7.95 -9.32 12.05
CA CYS A 57 7.45 -8.28 11.17
C CYS A 57 6.41 -7.36 11.81
N VAL A 58 6.37 -6.16 11.24
CA VAL A 58 5.34 -5.14 11.45
C VAL A 58 4.54 -5.02 10.17
N ILE A 59 3.23 -5.13 10.26
CA ILE A 59 2.34 -4.91 9.12
C ILE A 59 1.78 -3.49 9.15
N ALA A 60 1.64 -2.84 7.99
CA ALA A 60 1.13 -1.48 7.92
C ALA A 60 0.12 -1.30 6.78
N ALA A 61 -1.05 -0.77 7.12
CA ALA A 61 -2.07 -0.35 6.16
C ALA A 61 -2.01 1.15 5.91
N VAL A 62 -1.73 1.58 4.68
CA VAL A 62 -1.72 3.00 4.30
C VAL A 62 -3.01 3.33 3.55
N TYR A 63 -3.76 4.32 4.01
CA TYR A 63 -5.09 4.58 3.46
C TYR A 63 -5.45 6.07 3.36
N GLY A 64 -6.34 6.39 2.40
CA GLY A 64 -6.76 7.76 2.07
C GLY A 64 -7.93 8.27 2.91
N ASN A 65 -7.87 8.20 4.23
CA ASN A 65 -8.86 8.74 5.18
C ASN A 65 -10.28 8.13 5.10
N ARG A 66 -10.56 7.15 4.24
CA ARG A 66 -11.87 6.46 4.25
C ARG A 66 -11.93 5.40 5.34
N ALA A 67 -11.30 4.28 5.10
CA ALA A 67 -11.10 3.17 6.03
C ALA A 67 -10.11 2.19 5.42
N TYR A 68 -9.35 1.48 6.25
CA TYR A 68 -8.47 0.38 5.83
C TYR A 68 -9.16 -1.00 5.93
N GLU A 69 -10.33 -1.05 6.56
CA GLU A 69 -11.22 -2.23 6.72
C GLU A 69 -10.41 -3.52 6.98
N ASP A 70 -10.37 -4.44 6.01
CA ASP A 70 -9.75 -5.75 6.18
C ASP A 70 -8.26 -5.79 5.76
N THR A 71 -7.65 -4.64 5.45
CA THR A 71 -6.25 -4.60 4.95
C THR A 71 -5.25 -5.20 5.95
N LEU A 72 -5.39 -4.91 7.25
CA LEU A 72 -4.47 -5.42 8.27
C LEU A 72 -4.62 -6.94 8.47
N VAL A 73 -5.83 -7.46 8.53
CA VAL A 73 -6.05 -8.92 8.68
C VAL A 73 -5.56 -9.69 7.46
N LEU A 74 -5.71 -9.13 6.25
CA LEU A 74 -5.12 -9.72 5.05
C LEU A 74 -3.59 -9.75 5.10
N LEU A 75 -2.98 -8.65 5.52
CA LEU A 75 -1.52 -8.57 5.68
C LEU A 75 -1.02 -9.56 6.71
N GLU A 76 -1.73 -9.73 7.84
CA GLU A 76 -1.37 -10.69 8.87
C GLU A 76 -1.42 -12.12 8.33
N ASP A 77 -2.54 -12.52 7.70
CA ASP A 77 -2.73 -13.87 7.18
C ASP A 77 -1.64 -14.24 6.14
N TYR A 78 -1.34 -13.31 5.22
CA TYR A 78 -0.31 -13.51 4.20
C TYR A 78 1.11 -13.46 4.76
N ALA A 79 1.40 -12.58 5.72
CA ALA A 79 2.71 -12.52 6.36
C ALA A 79 3.00 -13.81 7.17
N GLN A 80 2.03 -14.29 7.93
CA GLN A 80 2.14 -15.56 8.67
C GLN A 80 2.35 -16.74 7.72
N THR A 81 1.59 -16.79 6.61
CA THR A 81 1.75 -17.84 5.59
C THR A 81 3.13 -17.78 4.93
N ALA A 82 3.71 -16.60 4.77
CA ALA A 82 5.07 -16.41 4.25
C ALA A 82 6.17 -16.68 5.29
N GLY A 83 5.81 -17.12 6.50
CA GLY A 83 6.74 -17.51 7.56
C GLY A 83 7.24 -16.37 8.43
N PHE A 84 6.56 -15.22 8.46
CA PHE A 84 6.85 -14.12 9.37
C PHE A 84 6.11 -14.28 10.69
N GLN A 85 6.68 -13.71 11.76
CA GLN A 85 6.03 -13.54 13.03
C GLN A 85 5.58 -12.09 13.21
N VAL A 86 4.25 -11.85 13.13
CA VAL A 86 3.68 -10.51 13.27
C VAL A 86 3.69 -10.10 14.73
N ILE A 87 4.38 -9.01 15.06
CA ILE A 87 4.49 -8.48 16.44
C ILE A 87 3.81 -7.13 16.64
N ALA A 88 3.51 -6.42 15.57
CA ALA A 88 2.81 -5.13 15.61
C ALA A 88 2.09 -4.85 14.30
N ALA A 89 1.06 -4.00 14.39
CA ALA A 89 0.38 -3.47 13.21
C ALA A 89 0.19 -1.94 13.32
N VAL A 90 0.19 -1.27 12.16
CA VAL A 90 0.02 0.18 12.07
C VAL A 90 -1.03 0.49 11.01
N SER A 91 -1.96 1.41 11.29
CA SER A 91 -2.72 2.09 10.26
C SER A 91 -2.17 3.51 10.08
N ALA A 92 -1.83 3.88 8.84
CA ALA A 92 -1.25 5.19 8.54
C ALA A 92 -2.10 5.93 7.52
N VAL A 93 -2.46 7.17 7.85
CA VAL A 93 -3.26 8.02 6.96
C VAL A 93 -2.35 8.72 5.95
N ALA A 94 -2.75 8.67 4.68
CA ALA A 94 -2.10 9.40 3.59
C ALA A 94 -3.15 10.13 2.74
N GLU A 95 -2.72 11.05 1.90
CA GLU A 95 -3.58 11.70 0.92
C GLU A 95 -4.26 10.65 0.02
N HIS A 96 -5.56 10.83 -0.21
CA HIS A 96 -6.33 9.89 -1.02
C HIS A 96 -5.86 9.89 -2.48
N SER A 97 -5.39 8.79 -2.99
CA SER A 97 -4.71 8.65 -4.28
C SER A 97 -5.51 9.11 -5.52
N ILE A 98 -6.85 9.20 -5.41
CA ILE A 98 -7.74 9.62 -6.50
C ILE A 98 -8.43 10.95 -6.18
N ILE A 99 -8.82 11.17 -4.93
CA ILE A 99 -9.64 12.32 -4.50
C ILE A 99 -8.79 13.13 -3.52
N HIS A 100 -7.81 13.86 -4.06
CA HIS A 100 -6.76 14.55 -3.31
C HIS A 100 -7.23 15.56 -2.25
N GLN A 101 -8.51 15.98 -2.29
CA GLN A 101 -9.10 16.82 -1.25
C GLN A 101 -9.25 16.10 0.11
N TYR A 102 -9.21 14.76 0.14
CA TYR A 102 -9.31 13.97 1.37
C TYR A 102 -7.92 13.63 1.89
N ALA A 103 -7.68 13.95 3.16
CA ALA A 103 -6.38 13.88 3.81
C ALA A 103 -5.26 14.61 3.02
N ALA A 104 -5.61 15.75 2.40
CA ALA A 104 -4.66 16.52 1.60
C ALA A 104 -3.41 16.88 2.42
N GLY A 105 -2.24 16.67 1.82
CA GLY A 105 -0.95 16.95 2.46
C GLY A 105 -0.54 15.95 3.55
N ARG A 106 -1.24 14.84 3.72
CA ARG A 106 -0.83 13.78 4.66
C ARG A 106 -0.02 12.68 3.94
N PRO A 107 0.99 12.07 4.62
CA PRO A 107 1.42 12.36 5.98
C PRO A 107 2.11 13.73 6.10
N ASN A 108 1.72 14.51 7.10
CA ASN A 108 2.37 15.76 7.43
C ASN A 108 3.48 15.56 8.49
N SER A 109 4.09 16.65 8.97
CA SER A 109 5.17 16.57 9.96
C SER A 109 4.72 15.96 11.30
N ALA A 110 3.47 16.19 11.72
CA ALA A 110 2.93 15.59 12.94
C ALA A 110 2.72 14.08 12.77
N ASP A 111 2.18 13.66 11.62
CA ASP A 111 2.06 12.23 11.28
C ASP A 111 3.42 11.53 11.30
N CYS A 112 4.44 12.16 10.71
CA CYS A 112 5.79 11.59 10.68
C CYS A 112 6.39 11.46 12.09
N GLN A 113 6.14 12.43 12.98
CA GLN A 113 6.57 12.38 14.37
C GLN A 113 5.85 11.28 15.14
N GLU A 114 4.53 11.13 14.96
CA GLU A 114 3.72 10.09 15.58
C GLU A 114 4.18 8.69 15.12
N LEU A 115 4.34 8.49 13.81
CA LEU A 115 4.83 7.22 13.25
C LEU A 115 6.25 6.88 13.74
N ALA A 116 7.11 7.90 13.96
CA ALA A 116 8.42 7.69 14.58
C ALA A 116 8.32 7.27 16.06
N VAL A 117 7.31 7.74 16.80
CA VAL A 117 7.00 7.24 18.15
C VAL A 117 6.57 5.78 18.09
N PHE A 118 5.66 5.42 17.17
CA PHE A 118 5.24 4.04 16.96
C PHE A 118 6.42 3.13 16.67
N GLY A 119 7.31 3.55 15.78
CA GLY A 119 8.54 2.79 15.48
C GLY A 119 9.40 2.51 16.69
N ARG A 120 9.55 3.48 17.61
CA ARG A 120 10.30 3.27 18.88
C ARG A 120 9.61 2.26 19.80
N GLN A 121 8.28 2.33 19.92
CA GLN A 121 7.51 1.39 20.77
C GLN A 121 7.58 -0.04 20.21
N ILE A 122 7.48 -0.19 18.88
CA ILE A 122 7.62 -1.48 18.20
C ILE A 122 9.02 -2.06 18.43
N LEU A 123 10.06 -1.24 18.24
CA LEU A 123 11.44 -1.68 18.46
C LEU A 123 11.66 -2.10 19.93
N GLN A 124 11.10 -1.36 20.87
CA GLN A 124 11.18 -1.73 22.30
C GLN A 124 10.46 -3.04 22.59
N LYS A 125 9.28 -3.29 21.98
CA LYS A 125 8.57 -4.56 22.07
C LYS A 125 9.43 -5.71 21.54
N ALA A 126 10.04 -5.56 20.36
CA ALA A 126 10.90 -6.56 19.76
C ALA A 126 12.14 -6.88 20.66
N ILE A 127 12.81 -5.84 21.18
CA ILE A 127 13.99 -6.00 22.05
C ILE A 127 13.63 -6.65 23.39
N SER A 128 12.45 -6.37 23.93
CA SER A 128 12.00 -6.99 25.20
C SER A 128 11.65 -8.47 25.08
N GLY A 129 11.63 -9.01 23.87
CA GLY A 129 11.22 -10.39 23.61
C GLY A 129 9.72 -10.64 23.77
N ASN A 130 8.91 -9.60 23.85
CA ASN A 130 7.45 -9.73 23.82
C ASN A 130 6.98 -9.96 22.38
N LEU A 131 6.72 -11.21 22.03
CA LEU A 131 6.34 -11.64 20.69
C LEU A 131 4.82 -11.88 20.57
N SER A 132 4.01 -11.27 21.44
CA SER A 132 2.56 -11.37 21.36
C SER A 132 2.07 -10.84 20.01
N VAL A 133 1.14 -11.57 19.40
CA VAL A 133 0.44 -11.11 18.18
C VAL A 133 -0.52 -9.99 18.57
N PRO A 134 -0.54 -8.85 17.84
CA PRO A 134 -1.42 -7.73 18.14
C PRO A 134 -2.89 -8.10 17.84
N GLU A 135 -3.80 -7.58 18.65
CA GLU A 135 -5.23 -7.63 18.31
C GLU A 135 -5.54 -6.53 17.28
N ILE A 136 -5.88 -6.91 16.06
CA ILE A 136 -6.12 -6.00 14.95
C ILE A 136 -7.58 -6.04 14.49
N PRO A 137 -8.15 -4.89 14.08
CA PRO A 137 -9.50 -4.85 13.53
C PRO A 137 -9.56 -5.41 12.10
N GLY A 138 -10.70 -5.97 11.75
CA GLY A 138 -11.00 -6.52 10.43
C GLY A 138 -11.90 -7.75 10.51
N ASN A 139 -12.33 -8.25 9.36
CA ASN A 139 -13.22 -9.40 9.26
C ASN A 139 -12.48 -10.61 8.68
N ARG A 140 -12.82 -11.79 9.19
CA ARG A 140 -12.43 -13.07 8.60
C ARG A 140 -13.69 -13.90 8.32
N PRO A 141 -14.00 -14.30 7.06
CA PRO A 141 -13.18 -14.05 5.86
C PRO A 141 -13.13 -12.58 5.47
N SER A 142 -11.94 -12.14 5.00
CA SER A 142 -11.68 -10.79 4.57
C SER A 142 -12.23 -10.49 3.17
N LYS A 143 -12.47 -9.22 2.88
CA LYS A 143 -12.83 -8.76 1.53
C LYS A 143 -11.60 -8.77 0.61
N HIS A 144 -11.86 -8.87 -0.69
CA HIS A 144 -10.83 -8.66 -1.70
C HIS A 144 -10.86 -7.22 -2.21
N SER A 145 -9.70 -6.72 -2.63
CA SER A 145 -9.59 -5.42 -3.28
C SER A 145 -10.30 -5.44 -4.63
N GLU A 146 -11.23 -4.53 -4.83
CA GLU A 146 -11.88 -4.34 -6.13
C GLU A 146 -11.12 -3.33 -6.99
N THR A 147 -11.17 -3.53 -8.32
CA THR A 147 -10.61 -2.57 -9.29
C THR A 147 -11.45 -1.29 -9.25
N GLY A 148 -10.78 -0.17 -8.99
CA GLY A 148 -11.41 1.14 -8.97
C GLY A 148 -11.44 1.81 -10.34
N MET A 149 -11.16 3.09 -10.38
CA MET A 149 -11.15 3.89 -11.60
C MET A 149 -9.85 3.67 -12.40
N VAL A 150 -9.97 3.29 -13.68
CA VAL A 150 -8.85 3.13 -14.60
C VAL A 150 -8.54 4.48 -15.26
N PRO A 151 -7.28 4.98 -15.21
CA PRO A 151 -6.93 6.24 -15.84
C PRO A 151 -7.02 6.20 -17.37
N ASN A 152 -7.58 7.27 -17.95
CA ASN A 152 -7.62 7.53 -19.39
C ASN A 152 -6.34 8.24 -19.85
N VAL A 153 -6.17 8.36 -21.17
CA VAL A 153 -5.04 9.05 -21.81
C VAL A 153 -5.56 10.22 -22.66
N LYS A 154 -5.01 11.41 -22.42
CA LYS A 154 -5.30 12.62 -23.20
C LYS A 154 -4.54 12.66 -24.51
N HIS A 155 -5.00 13.50 -25.43
CA HIS A 155 -4.32 13.75 -26.71
C HIS A 155 -2.90 14.33 -26.55
N SER A 156 -2.61 15.00 -25.42
CA SER A 156 -1.29 15.54 -25.08
C SER A 156 -0.21 14.49 -24.82
N CYS A 157 -0.55 13.20 -24.85
CA CYS A 157 0.38 12.11 -24.60
C CYS A 157 1.49 12.07 -25.66
N THR A 158 2.74 12.20 -25.22
CA THR A 158 3.95 12.15 -26.07
C THR A 158 4.45 10.73 -26.34
N SER A 159 3.77 9.72 -25.85
CA SER A 159 4.16 8.30 -25.99
C SER A 159 5.57 7.97 -25.44
N CYS A 160 6.01 8.68 -24.39
CA CYS A 160 7.36 8.49 -23.79
C CYS A 160 7.56 7.13 -23.09
N GLY A 161 6.51 6.32 -22.89
CA GLY A 161 6.61 4.97 -22.31
C GLY A 161 6.80 4.89 -20.79
N LEU A 162 7.05 6.00 -20.08
CA LEU A 162 7.34 6.01 -18.63
C LEU A 162 6.25 5.31 -17.81
N CYS A 163 4.98 5.54 -18.13
CA CYS A 163 3.85 4.93 -17.45
C CYS A 163 3.80 3.40 -17.64
N ALA A 164 4.20 2.89 -18.81
CA ALA A 164 4.31 1.45 -19.06
C ALA A 164 5.47 0.83 -18.26
N GLN A 165 6.64 1.46 -18.30
CA GLN A 165 7.83 1.02 -17.59
C GLN A 165 7.62 0.94 -16.06
N LYS A 166 6.85 1.88 -15.51
CA LYS A 166 6.62 2.01 -14.06
C LYS A 166 5.30 1.40 -13.58
N CYS A 167 4.54 0.75 -14.47
CA CYS A 167 3.28 0.11 -14.08
C CYS A 167 3.54 -1.16 -13.24
N PRO A 168 3.15 -1.20 -11.95
CA PRO A 168 3.44 -2.36 -11.10
C PRO A 168 2.68 -3.61 -11.52
N ALA A 169 1.56 -3.45 -12.24
CA ALA A 169 0.70 -4.53 -12.69
C ALA A 169 0.94 -4.94 -14.16
N GLY A 170 1.86 -4.26 -14.88
CA GLY A 170 2.05 -4.49 -16.32
C GLY A 170 0.77 -4.22 -17.14
N ALA A 171 -0.12 -3.36 -16.63
CA ALA A 171 -1.41 -3.06 -17.26
C ALA A 171 -1.30 -2.10 -18.46
N ILE A 172 -0.13 -1.54 -18.71
CA ILE A 172 0.12 -0.59 -19.81
C ILE A 172 1.15 -1.22 -20.73
N PRO A 173 0.77 -1.61 -21.97
CA PRO A 173 1.69 -2.23 -22.93
C PRO A 173 2.83 -1.26 -23.29
N PRO A 174 4.10 -1.73 -23.37
CA PRO A 174 5.24 -0.89 -23.76
C PRO A 174 5.17 -0.39 -25.20
N ASP A 175 4.61 -1.19 -26.09
CA ASP A 175 4.42 -0.90 -27.51
C ASP A 175 3.25 0.06 -27.77
N ASN A 176 2.30 0.13 -26.86
CA ASN A 176 1.17 1.04 -26.95
C ASN A 176 0.78 1.63 -25.58
N CYS A 177 1.58 2.56 -25.09
CA CYS A 177 1.34 3.21 -23.81
C CYS A 177 0.10 4.14 -23.75
N LYS A 178 -0.67 4.26 -24.85
CA LYS A 178 -1.96 4.96 -24.87
C LYS A 178 -3.13 4.09 -24.46
N THR A 179 -2.93 2.80 -24.30
CA THR A 179 -3.95 1.87 -23.81
C THR A 179 -3.69 1.47 -22.36
N THR A 180 -4.70 0.88 -21.73
CA THR A 180 -4.60 0.30 -20.40
C THR A 180 -5.48 -0.94 -20.34
N ASP A 181 -4.88 -2.07 -20.00
CA ASP A 181 -5.60 -3.29 -19.71
C ASP A 181 -6.34 -3.14 -18.38
N LYS A 182 -7.67 -3.03 -18.46
CA LYS A 182 -8.53 -2.80 -17.29
C LYS A 182 -8.56 -4.00 -16.35
N THR A 183 -8.30 -5.19 -16.85
CA THR A 183 -8.31 -6.43 -16.04
C THR A 183 -7.07 -6.56 -15.18
N LYS A 184 -5.96 -5.96 -15.60
CA LYS A 184 -4.69 -5.93 -14.85
C LYS A 184 -4.54 -4.69 -13.98
N CYS A 185 -5.25 -3.61 -14.31
CA CYS A 185 -5.09 -2.33 -13.63
C CYS A 185 -5.59 -2.38 -12.18
N ILE A 186 -4.73 -2.13 -11.22
CA ILE A 186 -5.07 -2.05 -9.79
C ILE A 186 -5.44 -0.64 -9.31
N SER A 187 -5.65 0.30 -10.21
CA SER A 187 -6.05 1.69 -9.91
C SER A 187 -5.12 2.45 -8.92
N CYS A 188 -3.83 2.14 -8.93
CA CYS A 188 -2.85 2.73 -8.01
C CYS A 188 -2.46 4.18 -8.32
N MET A 189 -2.92 4.76 -9.42
CA MET A 189 -2.65 6.13 -9.91
C MET A 189 -1.17 6.44 -10.17
N ARG A 190 -0.24 5.50 -10.07
CA ARG A 190 1.19 5.74 -10.32
C ARG A 190 1.45 6.31 -11.71
N CYS A 191 0.75 5.84 -12.74
CA CYS A 191 0.87 6.36 -14.10
C CYS A 191 0.34 7.79 -14.25
N VAL A 192 -0.57 8.23 -13.38
CA VAL A 192 -1.08 9.61 -13.33
C VAL A 192 -0.04 10.52 -12.68
N SER A 193 0.48 10.13 -11.50
CA SER A 193 1.45 10.94 -10.74
C SER A 193 2.79 11.10 -11.44
N LEU A 194 3.25 10.08 -12.19
CA LEU A 194 4.55 10.10 -12.86
C LEU A 194 4.53 10.69 -14.28
N CYS A 195 3.36 11.01 -14.84
CA CYS A 195 3.27 11.50 -16.21
C CYS A 195 3.84 12.92 -16.35
N PRO A 196 4.97 13.14 -17.06
CA PRO A 196 5.63 14.44 -17.11
C PRO A 196 4.82 15.52 -17.84
N VAL A 197 3.87 15.12 -18.67
CA VAL A 197 2.98 16.02 -19.42
C VAL A 197 1.54 15.95 -18.93
N HIS A 198 1.27 15.32 -17.78
CA HIS A 198 -0.06 15.16 -17.19
C HIS A 198 -1.13 14.65 -18.18
N ALA A 199 -0.70 13.73 -19.06
CA ALA A 199 -1.57 13.17 -20.09
C ALA A 199 -2.39 11.96 -19.60
N ARG A 200 -2.17 11.48 -18.38
CA ARG A 200 -3.01 10.45 -17.76
C ARG A 200 -3.85 11.05 -16.67
N GLU A 201 -5.15 10.72 -16.68
CA GLU A 201 -6.10 11.22 -15.69
C GLU A 201 -7.23 10.23 -15.43
N VAL A 202 -7.85 10.33 -14.28
CA VAL A 202 -9.14 9.69 -14.00
C VAL A 202 -10.25 10.59 -14.52
N ASN A 203 -11.35 9.99 -15.00
CA ASN A 203 -12.50 10.77 -15.49
C ASN A 203 -12.99 11.76 -14.41
N PRO A 204 -12.98 13.09 -14.66
CA PRO A 204 -13.32 14.10 -13.66
C PRO A 204 -14.76 13.99 -13.13
N VAL A 205 -15.69 13.57 -13.98
CA VAL A 205 -17.10 13.40 -13.58
C VAL A 205 -17.23 12.23 -12.60
N MET A 206 -16.57 11.10 -12.90
CA MET A 206 -16.56 9.94 -11.99
C MET A 206 -15.87 10.28 -10.67
N THR A 207 -14.77 11.04 -10.71
CA THR A 207 -14.07 11.51 -9.51
C THR A 207 -14.95 12.39 -8.66
N ALA A 208 -15.71 13.32 -9.27
CA ALA A 208 -16.64 14.20 -8.56
C ALA A 208 -17.80 13.42 -7.93
N VAL A 209 -18.35 12.42 -8.63
CA VAL A 209 -19.39 11.55 -8.08
C VAL A 209 -18.84 10.73 -6.90
N ALA A 210 -17.67 10.13 -7.05
CA ALA A 210 -17.03 9.37 -5.97
C ALA A 210 -16.72 10.27 -4.75
N ALA A 211 -16.28 11.51 -4.97
CA ALA A 211 -16.05 12.47 -3.91
C ALA A 211 -17.33 12.74 -3.10
N LYS A 212 -18.48 12.88 -3.76
CA LYS A 212 -19.77 13.07 -3.07
C LYS A 212 -20.15 11.82 -2.25
N ILE A 213 -19.99 10.63 -2.82
CA ILE A 213 -20.30 9.35 -2.13
C ILE A 213 -19.42 9.19 -0.90
N LEU A 214 -18.13 9.44 -1.02
CA LEU A 214 -17.16 9.26 0.06
C LEU A 214 -17.15 10.41 1.08
N LYS A 215 -17.85 11.52 0.81
CA LYS A 215 -17.82 12.71 1.65
C LYS A 215 -18.05 12.39 3.14
N LYS A 216 -19.11 11.62 3.45
CA LYS A 216 -19.45 11.29 4.85
C LYS A 216 -18.33 10.52 5.56
N SER A 217 -17.66 9.60 4.86
CA SER A 217 -16.63 8.74 5.43
C SER A 217 -15.24 9.39 5.48
N CYS A 218 -14.98 10.40 4.63
CA CYS A 218 -13.66 11.00 4.46
C CYS A 218 -13.55 12.43 4.99
N THR A 219 -14.66 13.07 5.43
CA THR A 219 -14.62 14.46 5.93
C THR A 219 -14.02 14.54 7.34
N GLN A 220 -14.28 13.54 8.18
CA GLN A 220 -13.67 13.48 9.51
C GLN A 220 -12.22 13.06 9.37
N GLU A 221 -11.32 13.88 9.93
CA GLU A 221 -9.90 13.54 9.98
C GLU A 221 -9.68 12.33 10.89
N LYS A 222 -8.89 11.38 10.42
CA LYS A 222 -8.57 10.16 11.14
C LYS A 222 -7.13 10.19 11.65
N ALA A 223 -6.91 9.51 12.78
CA ALA A 223 -5.59 9.33 13.37
C ALA A 223 -4.85 8.14 12.73
N ASN A 224 -3.54 8.14 12.88
CA ASN A 224 -2.77 6.91 12.72
C ASN A 224 -2.99 6.04 13.98
N GLU A 225 -2.91 4.72 13.84
CA GLU A 225 -3.15 3.80 14.95
C GLU A 225 -2.02 2.79 15.05
N LEU A 226 -1.66 2.42 16.28
CA LEU A 226 -0.67 1.41 16.60
C LEU A 226 -1.33 0.28 17.39
N PHE A 227 -1.10 -0.96 16.97
CA PHE A 227 -1.53 -2.19 17.62
C PHE A 227 -0.28 -2.98 18.05
N LEU A 228 -0.18 -3.28 19.35
CA LEU A 228 0.95 -3.99 19.96
C LEU A 228 0.53 -5.29 20.63
#